data_2b245afb599315bad8374ff6ccb263c3
#
_entry.id   2b245afb599315bad8374ff6ccb263c3
#
_cell.length_a   1.000
_cell.length_b   1.000
_cell.length_c   1.000
_cell.angle_alpha   90.00
_cell.angle_beta   90.00
_cell.angle_gamma   90.00
#
_symmetry.space_group_name_H-M   'P 1'
#
loop_
_entity.id
_entity.type
_entity.pdbx_description
1 polymer ?
#
loop_
_entity_poly.entity_id
_entity_poly.type
_entity_poly.pdbx_seq_one_letter_code
_entity_poly.pdbx_strand_id
1 'polypeptide(L)' 'MDYLGVDISKRSSVVAHYKNGKFQKEFFIQNNKNGYNYLLKYLNDLH' A
#
# COMPACT_ATOMS: atom_id res chain seq x y z
N MET A 1 12.13 8.79 -5.83
CA MET A 1 10.79 9.09 -5.32
C MET A 1 9.97 7.80 -5.20
N ASP A 2 9.33 7.62 -4.08
CA ASP A 2 8.50 6.44 -3.84
C ASP A 2 7.03 6.79 -4.05
N TYR A 3 6.27 5.85 -4.61
CA TYR A 3 4.84 6.03 -4.69
C TYR A 3 4.13 4.68 -4.60
N LEU A 4 2.87 4.75 -4.24
CA LEU A 4 2.04 3.56 -4.10
C LEU A 4 0.87 3.64 -5.06
N GLY A 5 0.61 2.50 -5.71
CA GLY A 5 -0.62 2.33 -6.45
C GLY A 5 -1.56 1.46 -5.62
N VAL A 6 -2.82 1.83 -5.55
CA VAL A 6 -3.81 1.08 -4.75
C VAL A 6 -4.96 0.67 -5.65
N ASP A 7 -5.17 -0.62 -5.75
CA ASP A 7 -6.29 -1.19 -6.47
C ASP A 7 -7.33 -1.65 -5.47
N ILE A 8 -8.43 -0.94 -5.39
CA ILE A 8 -9.46 -1.15 -4.36
C ILE A 8 -10.53 -2.10 -4.88
N SER A 9 -10.79 -3.15 -4.13
CA SER A 9 -11.91 -4.02 -4.37
C SER A 9 -12.84 -4.02 -3.16
N LYS A 10 -13.85 -4.89 -3.15
CA LYS A 10 -14.92 -4.79 -2.17
C LYS A 10 -14.46 -4.98 -0.73
N ARG A 11 -13.61 -5.99 -0.49
CA ARG A 11 -13.20 -6.36 0.88
C ARG A 11 -11.74 -6.15 1.14
N SER A 12 -10.96 -6.01 0.10
CA SER A 12 -9.52 -5.87 0.23
C SER A 12 -9.00 -4.93 -0.85
N SER A 13 -7.78 -4.48 -0.66
CA SER A 13 -7.11 -3.65 -1.65
C SER A 13 -5.71 -4.19 -1.85
N VAL A 14 -5.22 -4.09 -3.09
CA VAL A 14 -3.84 -4.45 -3.41
C VAL A 14 -3.04 -3.17 -3.46
N VAL A 15 -1.93 -3.15 -2.75
CA VAL A 15 -1.03 -2.00 -2.70
C VAL A 15 0.27 -2.39 -3.38
N ALA A 16 0.66 -1.63 -4.39
CA ALA A 16 1.91 -1.84 -5.10
C ALA A 16 2.86 -0.69 -4.80
N HIS A 17 4.06 -1.00 -4.37
CA HIS A 17 5.06 -0.01 -4.02
C HIS A 17 6.10 0.08 -5.12
N TYR A 18 6.33 1.29 -5.61
CA TYR A 18 7.32 1.60 -6.64
C TYR A 18 8.33 2.60 -6.10
N LYS A 19 9.57 2.40 -6.48
CA LYS A 19 10.65 3.33 -6.12
C LYS A 19 11.43 3.66 -7.37
N ASN A 20 11.51 4.95 -7.69
CA ASN A 20 12.22 5.43 -8.90
C ASN A 20 11.72 4.75 -10.16
N GLY A 21 10.41 4.54 -10.25
CA GLY A 21 9.80 3.90 -11.41
C GLY A 21 9.90 2.39 -11.45
N LYS A 22 10.49 1.78 -10.43
CA LYS A 22 10.69 0.33 -10.39
C LYS A 22 9.80 -0.31 -9.35
N PHE A 23 9.19 -1.42 -9.71
CA PHE A 23 8.39 -2.20 -8.80
C PHE A 23 9.25 -2.74 -7.66
N GLN A 24 8.78 -2.55 -6.41
CA GLN A 24 9.45 -3.08 -5.24
C GLN A 24 8.74 -4.30 -4.68
N LYS A 25 7.49 -4.14 -4.35
CA LYS A 25 6.68 -5.24 -3.82
C LYS A 25 5.21 -4.87 -3.89
N GLU A 26 4.37 -5.89 -3.76
CA GLU A 26 2.95 -5.64 -3.56
C GLU A 26 2.45 -6.46 -2.39
N PHE A 27 1.43 -5.97 -1.76
CA PHE A 27 0.77 -6.63 -0.65
C PHE A 27 -0.68 -6.22 -0.66
N PHE A 28 -1.53 -6.97 0.02
CA PHE A 28 -2.91 -6.52 0.14
C PHE A 28 -3.28 -6.30 1.59
N ILE A 29 -4.25 -5.42 1.75
CA ILE A 29 -4.79 -5.05 3.04
C ILE A 29 -6.28 -5.31 3.01
N GLN A 30 -6.87 -5.55 4.16
CA GLN A 30 -8.32 -5.60 4.28
C GLN A 30 -8.87 -4.17 4.34
N ASN A 31 -10.03 -3.96 3.75
CA ASN A 31 -10.65 -2.63 3.73
C ASN A 31 -11.38 -2.38 5.04
N ASN A 32 -10.62 -2.30 6.11
CA ASN A 32 -11.11 -2.03 7.45
C ASN A 32 -10.07 -1.21 8.21
N LYS A 33 -10.38 -0.89 9.45
CA LYS A 33 -9.52 -0.06 10.27
C LYS A 33 -8.11 -0.64 10.42
N ASN A 34 -8.01 -1.95 10.62
CA ASN A 34 -6.70 -2.59 10.79
C ASN A 34 -5.87 -2.50 9.52
N GLY A 35 -6.49 -2.74 8.37
CA GLY A 35 -5.80 -2.65 7.08
C GLY A 35 -5.32 -1.24 6.80
N TYR A 36 -6.17 -0.26 7.04
CA TYR A 36 -5.81 1.14 6.82
C TYR A 36 -4.71 1.61 7.77
N ASN A 37 -4.73 1.16 9.02
CA ASN A 37 -3.67 1.46 9.96
C ASN A 37 -2.33 0.88 9.52
N TYR A 38 -2.35 -0.32 8.97
CA TYR A 38 -1.16 -0.93 8.41
C TYR A 38 -0.59 -0.08 7.28
N LEU A 39 -1.47 0.38 6.38
CA LEU A 39 -1.04 1.21 5.25
C LEU A 39 -0.44 2.52 5.73
N LEU A 40 -1.08 3.17 6.71
CA LEU A 40 -0.55 4.42 7.25
C LEU A 40 0.83 4.24 7.87
N LYS A 41 1.02 3.14 8.59
CA LYS A 41 2.33 2.83 9.16
C LYS A 41 3.37 2.60 8.07
N TYR A 42 2.98 1.90 7.02
CA TYR A 42 3.86 1.65 5.88
C TYR A 42 4.29 2.98 5.25
N LEU A 43 3.34 3.88 5.03
CA LEU A 43 3.64 5.20 4.46
C LEU A 43 4.58 6.01 5.36
N ASN A 44 4.35 5.95 6.68
CA ASN A 44 5.23 6.62 7.63
C ASN A 44 6.65 6.09 7.56
N ASP A 45 6.81 4.79 7.41
CA ASP A 45 8.12 4.16 7.38
C ASP A 45 8.89 4.49 6.09
N LEU A 46 8.20 4.99 5.06
CA LEU A 46 8.84 5.40 3.81
C LEU A 46 9.47 6.80 3.88
N HIS A 47 9.15 7.57 4.90
CA HIS A 47 9.66 8.95 5.02
C HIS A 47 10.92 9.05 5.88
#